data_61825ca531f35db3801d1acef2f64077
#
_entry.id   61825ca531f35db3801d1acef2f64077
#
_cell.length_a   1.000
_cell.length_b   1.000
_cell.length_c   1.000
_cell.angle_alpha   90.00
_cell.angle_beta   90.00
_cell.angle_gamma   90.00
#
_symmetry.space_group_name_H-M   'P 1'
#
loop_
_entity.id
_entity.type
_entity.pdbx_description
1 polymer ?
#
loop_
_entity_poly.entity_id
_entity_poly.type
_entity_poly.pdbx_seq_one_letter_code
_entity_poly.pdbx_strand_id
1 'polypeptide(L)'
;MNNKYHKTLWMGNIESWMSSSFLSSYLNSIQIFPQRITLKNPSNKRGCAFLEFYTREQAEFVLKNFNGKNFKNFDLVFNWVKTFEEKYMTPKIKKFTVSV
;
A
#
# COMPACT_ATOMS: atom_id res chain seq x y z
N MET A 1 -18.42 10.42 1.05
CA MET A 1 -17.85 10.08 2.29
C MET A 1 -16.36 10.02 2.25
N ASN A 2 -15.74 10.60 3.22
CA ASN A 2 -14.32 10.66 3.24
C ASN A 2 -13.76 9.46 3.96
N ASN A 3 -12.96 8.68 3.28
CA ASN A 3 -12.45 7.44 3.79
C ASN A 3 -10.94 7.43 3.60
N LYS A 4 -10.20 7.22 4.67
CA LYS A 4 -8.75 7.25 4.57
C LYS A 4 -8.18 6.20 3.63
N TYR A 5 -8.91 5.09 3.40
CA TYR A 5 -8.44 4.06 2.49
C TYR A 5 -8.44 4.53 1.05
N HIS A 6 -9.17 5.61 0.76
CA HIS A 6 -9.19 6.21 -0.56
C HIS A 6 -7.80 6.71 -0.97
N LYS A 7 -6.96 7.03 0.00
CA LYS A 7 -5.62 7.56 -0.25
C LYS A 7 -4.54 6.76 0.45
N THR A 8 -4.78 5.47 0.65
CA THR A 8 -3.84 4.58 1.33
C THR A 8 -3.40 3.48 0.39
N LEU A 9 -2.09 3.23 0.35
CA LEU A 9 -1.53 2.11 -0.40
C LEU A 9 -1.06 1.03 0.54
N TRP A 10 -1.23 -0.20 0.12
CA TRP A 10 -0.62 -1.36 0.74
C TRP A 10 0.77 -1.51 0.12
N MET A 11 1.77 -1.73 0.95
CA MET A 11 3.13 -1.95 0.50
C MET A 11 3.58 -3.32 0.96
N GLY A 12 3.98 -4.17 0.01
CA GLY A 12 4.42 -5.51 0.31
C GLY A 12 5.94 -5.60 0.43
N ASN A 13 6.41 -6.83 0.46
CA ASN A 13 7.84 -7.11 0.47
C ASN A 13 8.56 -6.58 1.71
N ILE A 14 7.86 -6.55 2.85
CA ILE A 14 8.41 -6.05 4.10
C ILE A 14 9.00 -7.21 4.88
N GLU A 15 10.28 -7.12 5.19
CA GLU A 15 10.97 -8.18 5.92
C GLU A 15 10.93 -7.91 7.42
N SER A 16 11.13 -8.96 8.21
CA SER A 16 10.91 -8.85 9.65
C SER A 16 11.86 -7.88 10.35
N TRP A 17 13.02 -7.60 9.74
CA TRP A 17 13.97 -6.67 10.35
C TRP A 17 13.64 -5.20 10.07
N MET A 18 12.72 -4.93 9.15
CA MET A 18 12.41 -3.56 8.76
C MET A 18 11.55 -2.88 9.81
N SER A 19 11.97 -1.71 10.24
CA SER A 19 11.23 -0.92 11.22
C SER A 19 10.49 0.22 10.51
N SER A 20 9.62 0.88 11.25
CA SER A 20 8.94 2.08 10.73
C SER A 20 9.96 3.16 10.39
N SER A 21 11.00 3.31 11.23
CA SER A 21 12.04 4.29 10.97
C SER A 21 12.79 3.97 9.69
N PHE A 22 13.10 2.70 9.49
CA PHE A 22 13.77 2.29 8.27
C PHE A 22 12.92 2.63 7.06
N LEU A 23 11.64 2.26 7.10
CA LEU A 23 10.76 2.51 5.97
C LEU A 23 10.59 4.00 5.70
N SER A 24 10.44 4.78 6.74
CA SER A 24 10.31 6.22 6.57
C SER A 24 11.55 6.80 5.89
N SER A 25 12.73 6.41 6.36
CA SER A 25 13.97 6.89 5.79
C SER A 25 14.14 6.43 4.35
N TYR A 26 13.84 5.15 4.09
CA TYR A 26 13.98 4.62 2.75
C TYR A 26 13.05 5.35 1.77
N LEU A 27 11.76 5.47 2.14
CA LEU A 27 10.79 6.08 1.26
C LEU A 27 11.12 7.56 1.01
N ASN A 28 11.54 8.25 2.05
CA ASN A 28 11.91 9.66 1.88
C ASN A 28 13.12 9.80 0.97
N SER A 29 14.03 8.83 1.01
CA SER A 29 15.23 8.90 0.17
C SER A 29 14.90 8.76 -1.31
N ILE A 30 13.75 8.19 -1.65
CA ILE A 30 13.31 8.08 -3.04
C ILE A 30 12.14 9.01 -3.32
N GLN A 31 11.96 10.01 -2.46
CA GLN A 31 10.99 11.09 -2.65
C GLN A 31 9.54 10.66 -2.47
N ILE A 32 9.29 9.70 -1.59
CA ILE A 32 7.94 9.30 -1.22
C ILE A 32 7.72 9.71 0.23
N PHE A 33 6.72 10.55 0.47
CA PHE A 33 6.48 11.15 1.78
C PHE A 33 5.06 10.89 2.26
N PRO A 34 4.76 9.68 2.78
CA PRO A 34 3.42 9.41 3.27
C PRO A 34 3.14 10.20 4.54
N GLN A 35 1.88 10.47 4.79
CA GLN A 35 1.46 11.14 6.00
C GLN A 35 1.60 10.22 7.20
N ARG A 36 1.34 8.92 7.01
CA ARG A 36 1.38 7.95 8.08
C ARG A 36 1.80 6.59 7.53
N ILE A 37 2.61 5.88 8.29
CA ILE A 37 3.01 4.51 7.95
C ILE A 37 2.55 3.61 9.08
N THR A 38 1.78 2.57 8.73
CA THR A 38 1.37 1.55 9.69
C THR A 38 2.02 0.24 9.29
N LEU A 39 2.91 -0.25 10.13
CA LEU A 39 3.71 -1.43 9.82
C LEU A 39 3.07 -2.68 10.41
N LYS A 40 2.95 -3.73 9.59
CA LYS A 40 2.50 -5.05 10.01
C LYS A 40 3.63 -6.01 9.70
N ASN A 41 4.42 -6.33 10.68
CA ASN A 41 5.71 -6.96 10.46
C ASN A 41 5.95 -8.10 11.44
N PRO A 42 5.19 -9.20 11.30
CA PRO A 42 5.36 -10.33 12.23
C PRO A 42 6.72 -10.99 12.05
N SER A 43 7.23 -11.57 13.14
CA SER A 43 8.60 -12.07 13.13
C SER A 43 8.78 -13.35 12.32
N ASN A 44 7.69 -14.06 12.04
CA ASN A 44 7.81 -15.38 11.42
C ASN A 44 7.32 -15.41 9.97
N LYS A 45 7.05 -14.29 9.36
CA LYS A 45 6.64 -14.28 7.95
C LYS A 45 6.75 -12.89 7.39
N ARG A 46 6.58 -12.77 6.09
CA ARG A 46 6.63 -11.47 5.46
C ARG A 46 5.52 -10.60 5.92
N GLY A 47 5.82 -9.34 6.11
CA GLY A 47 4.85 -8.37 6.53
C GLY A 47 4.44 -7.43 5.41
N CYS A 48 3.74 -6.39 5.80
CA CYS A 48 3.34 -5.34 4.88
C CYS A 48 3.27 -4.03 5.64
N ALA A 49 3.07 -2.96 4.90
CA ALA A 49 2.89 -1.65 5.51
C ALA A 49 1.74 -0.96 4.79
N PHE A 50 1.07 -0.07 5.51
CA PHE A 50 0.02 0.74 4.92
C PHE A 50 0.50 2.18 4.93
N LEU A 51 0.50 2.80 3.76
CA LEU A 51 1.00 4.15 3.59
C LEU A 51 -0.19 5.06 3.30
N GLU A 52 -0.51 5.92 4.25
CA GLU A 52 -1.58 6.87 4.07
C GLU A 52 -0.98 8.16 3.55
N PHE A 53 -1.46 8.64 2.41
CA PHE A 53 -0.95 9.87 1.82
C PHE A 53 -1.84 11.04 2.15
N TYR A 54 -1.40 12.25 1.84
CA TYR A 54 -2.22 13.43 2.11
C TYR A 54 -3.37 13.53 1.13
N THR A 55 -3.18 13.07 -0.10
CA THR A 55 -4.22 13.13 -1.12
C THR A 55 -4.22 11.84 -1.94
N ARG A 56 -5.33 11.58 -2.61
CA ARG A 56 -5.43 10.44 -3.50
C ARG A 56 -4.46 10.56 -4.67
N GLU A 57 -4.29 11.77 -5.17
CA GLU A 57 -3.39 12.00 -6.29
C GLU A 57 -1.96 11.62 -5.96
N GLN A 58 -1.53 11.87 -4.71
CA GLN A 58 -0.20 11.47 -4.30
C GLN A 58 -0.07 9.95 -4.30
N ALA A 59 -1.09 9.26 -3.79
CA ALA A 59 -1.08 7.80 -3.79
C ALA A 59 -1.06 7.25 -5.20
N GLU A 60 -1.86 7.83 -6.09
CA GLU A 60 -1.89 7.39 -7.48
C GLU A 60 -0.53 7.58 -8.15
N PHE A 61 0.11 8.69 -7.87
CA PHE A 61 1.42 8.97 -8.45
C PHE A 61 2.44 7.92 -8.02
N VAL A 62 2.43 7.57 -6.73
CA VAL A 62 3.36 6.57 -6.21
C VAL A 62 3.07 5.20 -6.83
N LEU A 63 1.81 4.82 -6.86
CA LEU A 63 1.43 3.53 -7.44
C LEU A 63 1.84 3.45 -8.90
N LYS A 64 1.56 4.48 -9.66
CA LYS A 64 1.84 4.47 -11.08
C LYS A 64 3.33 4.48 -11.39
N ASN A 65 4.11 5.25 -10.65
CA ASN A 65 5.50 5.49 -11.00
C ASN A 65 6.51 4.62 -10.28
N PHE A 66 6.14 4.01 -9.18
CA PHE A 66 7.10 3.25 -8.38
C PHE A 66 6.79 1.77 -8.28
N ASN A 67 5.54 1.37 -8.47
CA ASN A 67 5.17 -0.03 -8.30
C ASN A 67 5.95 -0.92 -9.28
N GLY A 68 6.53 -1.98 -8.77
CA GLY A 68 7.26 -2.93 -9.58
C GLY A 68 8.69 -2.52 -9.89
N LYS A 69 9.15 -1.41 -9.35
CA LYS A 69 10.51 -0.94 -9.62
C LYS A 69 11.44 -1.25 -8.48
N ASN A 70 12.73 -1.25 -8.78
CA ASN A 70 13.76 -1.52 -7.78
C ASN A 70 14.55 -0.25 -7.55
N PHE A 71 14.63 0.18 -6.28
CA PHE A 71 15.45 1.32 -5.90
C PHE A 71 16.29 0.90 -4.71
N LYS A 72 17.59 1.07 -4.81
CA LYS A 72 18.52 0.78 -3.72
C LYS A 72 18.36 -0.66 -3.23
N ASN A 73 18.24 -1.58 -4.18
CA ASN A 73 18.15 -3.01 -3.92
C ASN A 73 16.86 -3.42 -3.19
N PHE A 74 15.82 -2.62 -3.32
CA PHE A 74 14.53 -2.91 -2.72
C PHE A 74 13.50 -2.95 -3.83
N ASP A 75 12.77 -4.07 -3.96
CA ASP A 75 11.72 -4.20 -4.95
C ASP A 75 10.44 -3.65 -4.38
N LEU A 76 9.95 -2.59 -4.99
CA LEU A 76 8.75 -1.91 -4.52
C LEU A 76 7.49 -2.60 -5.02
N VAL A 77 6.60 -2.90 -4.11
CA VAL A 77 5.32 -3.53 -4.43
C VAL A 77 4.22 -2.76 -3.72
N PHE A 78 3.36 -2.12 -4.49
CA PHE A 78 2.25 -1.34 -3.95
C PHE A 78 0.93 -1.80 -4.54
N ASN A 79 -0.14 -1.62 -3.79
CA ASN A 79 -1.47 -1.84 -4.30
C ASN A 79 -2.44 -0.97 -3.50
N TRP A 80 -3.67 -0.81 -4.01
CA TRP A 80 -4.67 -0.10 -3.26
C TRP A 80 -5.12 -0.95 -2.09
N VAL A 81 -5.46 -0.28 -0.99
CA VAL A 81 -6.04 -0.96 0.16
C VAL A 81 -7.52 -1.13 -0.10
N LYS A 82 -8.05 -2.33 0.11
CA LYS A 82 -9.46 -2.58 -0.08
C LYS A 82 -10.18 -2.52 1.24
N THR A 83 -11.35 -1.91 1.23
CA THR A 83 -12.19 -1.87 2.40
C THR A 83 -12.85 -3.22 2.58
N PHE A 84 -13.49 -3.40 3.72
CA PHE A 84 -14.23 -4.63 3.98
C PHE A 84 -15.23 -4.90 2.87
N GLU A 85 -15.97 -3.90 2.48
CA GLU A 85 -16.99 -4.08 1.46
C GLU A 85 -16.40 -4.50 0.13
N GLU A 86 -15.34 -3.87 -0.29
CA GLU A 86 -14.70 -4.24 -1.53
C GLU A 86 -14.18 -5.66 -1.49
N LYS A 87 -13.63 -6.06 -0.34
CA LYS A 87 -13.03 -7.36 -0.21
C LYS A 87 -14.05 -8.48 -0.31
N TYR A 88 -15.23 -8.30 0.28
CA TYR A 88 -16.19 -9.38 0.36
C TYR A 88 -17.36 -9.30 -0.61
N MET A 89 -17.65 -8.13 -1.12
CA MET A 89 -18.81 -7.95 -1.99
C MET A 89 -18.47 -7.82 -3.46
N THR A 90 -17.34 -7.25 -3.78
CA THR A 90 -16.99 -7.03 -5.17
C THR A 90 -17.02 -8.28 -6.03
N PRO A 91 -16.46 -9.40 -5.59
CA PRO A 91 -16.49 -10.58 -6.43
C PRO A 91 -17.89 -11.03 -6.75
N LYS A 92 -18.79 -10.92 -5.79
CA LYS A 92 -20.15 -11.32 -6.04
C LYS A 92 -20.81 -10.44 -7.06
N ILE A 93 -20.58 -9.16 -6.93
CA ILE A 93 -21.16 -8.23 -7.86
C ILE A 93 -20.68 -8.46 -9.26
N LYS A 94 -19.42 -8.74 -9.41
CA LYS A 94 -18.90 -8.97 -10.73
C LYS A 94 -19.51 -10.17 -11.36
N LYS A 95 -19.80 -11.19 -10.58
CA LYS A 95 -20.38 -12.37 -11.14
C LYS A 95 -21.78 -12.15 -11.57
N PHE A 96 -22.47 -11.31 -10.84
CA PHE A 96 -23.82 -11.07 -11.18
C PHE A 96 -23.99 -10.21 -12.27
N THR A 97 -23.10 -9.42 -12.37
CA THR A 97 -23.32 -8.51 -13.39
C THR A 97 -22.93 -9.10 -14.61
N VAL A 98 -23.08 -9.88 -14.28
CA VAL A 98 -22.97 -10.25 -14.84
C VAL A 98 -23.64 -10.84 -15.03
N SER A 99 -24.05 -10.77 -14.80
CA SER A 99 -24.42 -10.86 -14.50
C SER A 99 -24.97 -10.81 -14.15
N VAL A 100 -25.34 -10.80 -14.42
CA VAL A 100 -25.51 -10.36 -13.94
C VAL A 100 -25.56 -10.34 -13.90
#